data_521a032ddc8a298618bdf7bf0899e694
#
_entry.id   521a032ddc8a298618bdf7bf0899e694
#
_cell.length_a   1.000
_cell.length_b   1.000
_cell.length_c   1.000
_cell.angle_alpha   90.00
_cell.angle_beta   90.00
_cell.angle_gamma   90.00
#
_symmetry.space_group_name_H-M   'P 1'
#
loop_
_entity.id
_entity.type
_entity.pdbx_description
1 polymer ?
#
loop_
_entity_poly.entity_id
_entity_poly.type
_entity_poly.pdbx_seq_one_letter_code
_entity_poly.pdbx_strand_id
1 'polypeptide(L)'
;RRATGLPTFHASRIQDVATARYAIAAGHLDMVGMTRAHMADPHIVRKIQQGREETIRPCTGANYCLDRIYQGGMALCIHNAATGREETMPHVISRAAISRRVVIVGAGPAGLEAARVAASRGHDVTVFEAADAPGGQIRLTARTPRRKEMMGVIDWRMMQCEDMSVVFHFNTLVGPNDVLKLSPDLVIIATGGVAQNQLYETQEHQPHLVTAWDILSGDIVPSGNVLIYDEAGD
;
A
#
# COMPACT_ATOMS: atom_id res chain seq x y z
N ARG A 1 -29.38 6.37 -18.49
CA ARG A 1 -29.31 6.54 -19.93
C ARG A 1 -30.52 5.92 -20.61
N ARG A 2 -30.80 4.63 -20.47
CA ARG A 2 -31.95 3.97 -21.11
C ARG A 2 -33.30 4.59 -20.73
N ALA A 3 -33.51 4.96 -19.48
CA ALA A 3 -34.76 5.50 -18.97
C ALA A 3 -35.03 6.97 -19.38
N THR A 4 -34.00 7.76 -19.60
CA THR A 4 -34.14 9.22 -19.81
C THR A 4 -33.78 9.65 -21.21
N GLY A 5 -33.00 8.88 -21.96
CA GLY A 5 -32.41 9.26 -23.24
C GLY A 5 -31.35 10.34 -23.17
N LEU A 6 -31.01 10.81 -21.97
CA LEU A 6 -30.05 11.88 -21.74
C LEU A 6 -28.64 11.36 -21.53
N PRO A 7 -27.61 12.19 -21.81
CA PRO A 7 -26.24 11.87 -21.41
C PRO A 7 -26.14 11.60 -19.91
N THR A 8 -25.51 10.48 -19.55
CA THR A 8 -25.44 10.00 -18.17
C THR A 8 -23.99 9.96 -17.71
N PHE A 9 -23.71 10.68 -16.63
CA PHE A 9 -22.39 10.72 -15.96
C PHE A 9 -22.50 10.06 -14.61
N HIS A 10 -21.49 9.28 -14.23
CA HIS A 10 -21.48 8.59 -12.94
C HIS A 10 -20.10 8.58 -12.30
N ALA A 11 -20.05 8.79 -10.99
CA ALA A 11 -18.85 8.82 -10.20
C ALA A 11 -19.07 8.07 -8.88
N SER A 12 -19.08 6.76 -8.89
CA SER A 12 -19.18 5.96 -7.66
C SER A 12 -18.34 4.71 -7.76
N ARG A 13 -17.27 4.66 -6.97
CA ARG A 13 -16.36 3.51 -6.85
C ARG A 13 -15.82 2.95 -8.20
N ILE A 14 -15.75 3.76 -9.24
CA ILE A 14 -14.99 3.43 -10.44
C ILE A 14 -13.52 3.75 -10.14
N GLN A 15 -12.73 2.70 -9.90
CA GLN A 15 -11.37 2.82 -9.38
C GLN A 15 -10.31 2.46 -10.42
N ASP A 16 -10.71 1.77 -11.47
CA ASP A 16 -9.82 1.25 -12.52
C ASP A 16 -10.33 1.56 -13.92
N VAL A 17 -9.41 1.57 -14.87
CA VAL A 17 -9.65 1.93 -16.27
C VAL A 17 -10.50 0.87 -16.99
N ALA A 18 -10.37 -0.40 -16.63
CA ALA A 18 -11.12 -1.47 -17.28
C ALA A 18 -12.62 -1.35 -16.99
N THR A 19 -12.99 -1.11 -15.73
CA THR A 19 -14.38 -0.82 -15.31
C THR A 19 -14.92 0.42 -16.01
N ALA A 20 -14.14 1.50 -16.07
CA ALA A 20 -14.51 2.74 -16.75
C ALA A 20 -14.76 2.51 -18.25
N ARG A 21 -13.85 1.83 -18.92
CA ARG A 21 -13.94 1.47 -20.35
C ARG A 21 -15.16 0.61 -20.65
N TYR A 22 -15.39 -0.42 -19.82
CA TYR A 22 -16.56 -1.28 -19.96
C TYR A 22 -17.88 -0.50 -19.84
N ALA A 23 -18.02 0.34 -18.83
CA ALA A 23 -19.23 1.11 -18.58
C ALA A 23 -19.60 2.03 -19.76
N ILE A 24 -18.60 2.62 -20.41
CA ILE A 24 -18.77 3.47 -21.60
C ILE A 24 -19.04 2.61 -22.84
N ALA A 25 -18.22 1.61 -23.11
CA ALA A 25 -18.33 0.76 -24.29
C ALA A 25 -19.67 -0.02 -24.35
N ALA A 26 -20.15 -0.50 -23.19
CA ALA A 26 -21.45 -1.16 -23.07
C ALA A 26 -22.64 -0.19 -23.14
N GLY A 27 -22.40 1.10 -23.28
CA GLY A 27 -23.44 2.13 -23.39
C GLY A 27 -24.22 2.38 -22.09
N HIS A 28 -23.65 2.00 -20.93
CA HIS A 28 -24.27 2.31 -19.64
C HIS A 28 -24.11 3.76 -19.25
N LEU A 29 -22.95 4.34 -19.56
CA LEU A 29 -22.58 5.71 -19.24
C LEU A 29 -22.01 6.41 -20.48
N ASP A 30 -22.06 7.73 -20.48
CA ASP A 30 -21.40 8.57 -21.49
C ASP A 30 -20.07 9.12 -20.94
N MET A 31 -19.99 9.30 -19.61
CA MET A 31 -18.76 9.74 -18.94
C MET A 31 -18.67 9.12 -17.55
N VAL A 32 -17.44 8.85 -17.11
CA VAL A 32 -17.13 8.37 -15.75
C VAL A 32 -16.32 9.38 -14.96
N GLY A 33 -16.64 9.56 -13.67
CA GLY A 33 -15.86 10.31 -12.72
C GLY A 33 -15.02 9.35 -11.88
N MET A 34 -13.69 9.58 -11.79
CA MET A 34 -12.73 8.71 -11.12
C MET A 34 -11.91 9.48 -10.07
N THR A 35 -12.53 10.35 -9.25
CA THR A 35 -11.85 11.27 -8.34
C THR A 35 -10.78 10.58 -7.49
N ARG A 36 -11.11 9.51 -6.77
CA ARG A 36 -10.17 8.83 -5.89
C ARG A 36 -9.04 8.14 -6.65
N ALA A 37 -9.32 7.64 -7.86
CA ALA A 37 -8.28 7.07 -8.71
C ALA A 37 -7.29 8.15 -9.18
N HIS A 38 -7.77 9.36 -9.52
CA HIS A 38 -6.90 10.50 -9.85
C HIS A 38 -6.11 11.01 -8.64
N MET A 39 -6.65 10.91 -7.42
CA MET A 39 -5.89 11.19 -6.21
C MET A 39 -4.75 10.19 -6.02
N ALA A 40 -5.01 8.91 -6.28
CA ALA A 40 -3.98 7.88 -6.21
C ALA A 40 -2.94 8.06 -7.34
N ASP A 41 -3.38 8.34 -8.56
CA ASP A 41 -2.50 8.59 -9.71
C ASP A 41 -3.01 9.77 -10.56
N PRO A 42 -2.45 10.96 -10.43
CA PRO A 42 -2.87 12.13 -11.20
C PRO A 42 -2.57 12.02 -12.70
N HIS A 43 -1.74 11.04 -13.10
CA HIS A 43 -1.29 10.84 -14.47
C HIS A 43 -2.07 9.75 -15.22
N ILE A 44 -3.22 9.27 -14.71
CA ILE A 44 -4.02 8.20 -15.29
C ILE A 44 -4.24 8.43 -16.80
N VAL A 45 -4.77 9.60 -17.19
CA VAL A 45 -5.08 9.91 -18.59
C VAL A 45 -3.84 9.85 -19.47
N ARG A 46 -2.74 10.43 -19.02
CA ARG A 46 -1.45 10.38 -19.75
C ARG A 46 -0.97 8.94 -19.93
N LYS A 47 -1.06 8.11 -18.89
CA LYS A 47 -0.64 6.71 -18.93
C LYS A 47 -1.50 5.89 -19.90
N ILE A 48 -2.82 6.12 -19.92
CA ILE A 48 -3.73 5.50 -20.91
C ILE A 48 -3.32 5.89 -22.33
N GLN A 49 -3.10 7.18 -22.59
CA GLN A 49 -2.70 7.68 -23.90
C GLN A 49 -1.36 7.11 -24.39
N GLN A 50 -0.48 6.76 -23.46
CA GLN A 50 0.83 6.17 -23.72
C GLN A 50 0.81 4.63 -23.77
N GLY A 51 -0.35 3.98 -23.56
CA GLY A 51 -0.45 2.52 -23.51
C GLY A 51 0.24 1.89 -22.30
N ARG A 52 0.38 2.64 -21.19
CA ARG A 52 1.08 2.22 -19.95
C ARG A 52 0.11 2.08 -18.77
N GLU A 53 -1.04 1.48 -19.02
CA GLU A 53 -2.10 1.34 -18.01
C GLU A 53 -1.65 0.51 -16.79
N GLU A 54 -0.79 -0.48 -17.00
CA GLU A 54 -0.19 -1.32 -15.95
C GLU A 54 0.59 -0.51 -14.91
N THR A 55 1.14 0.65 -15.29
CA THR A 55 1.88 1.52 -14.37
C THR A 55 1.00 2.43 -13.52
N ILE A 56 -0.32 2.42 -13.74
CA ILE A 56 -1.25 3.26 -12.96
C ILE A 56 -1.26 2.80 -11.50
N ARG A 57 -1.04 3.77 -10.59
CA ARG A 57 -1.15 3.54 -9.15
C ARG A 57 -2.61 3.38 -8.76
N PRO A 58 -3.05 2.19 -8.29
CA PRO A 58 -4.47 1.94 -8.06
C PRO A 58 -5.01 2.66 -6.82
N CYS A 59 -6.27 3.04 -6.86
CA CYS A 59 -7.01 3.36 -5.64
C CYS A 59 -7.47 2.06 -4.98
N THR A 60 -6.97 1.76 -3.79
CA THR A 60 -7.25 0.52 -3.06
C THR A 60 -8.51 0.61 -2.17
N GLY A 61 -9.28 1.68 -2.26
CA GLY A 61 -10.53 1.81 -1.52
C GLY A 61 -10.39 1.93 0.00
N ALA A 62 -9.22 2.29 0.51
CA ALA A 62 -8.96 2.42 1.95
C ALA A 62 -9.81 3.50 2.65
N ASN A 63 -10.40 4.42 1.89
CA ASN A 63 -11.25 5.53 2.35
C ASN A 63 -10.56 6.55 3.27
N TYR A 64 -9.28 6.46 3.52
CA TYR A 64 -8.53 7.41 4.34
C TYR A 64 -8.72 8.87 3.91
N CYS A 65 -8.82 9.12 2.60
CA CYS A 65 -9.10 10.46 2.06
C CYS A 65 -10.45 11.00 2.52
N LEU A 66 -11.50 10.17 2.56
CA LEU A 66 -12.84 10.55 3.00
C LEU A 66 -12.88 10.75 4.51
N ASP A 67 -12.31 9.81 5.26
CA ASP A 67 -12.23 9.90 6.72
C ASP A 67 -11.58 11.22 7.16
N ARG A 68 -10.44 11.56 6.58
CA ARG A 68 -9.75 12.83 6.83
C ARG A 68 -10.64 14.05 6.57
N ILE A 69 -11.42 14.07 5.49
CA ILE A 69 -12.34 15.17 5.16
C ILE A 69 -13.43 15.27 6.21
N TYR A 70 -14.03 14.15 6.63
CA TYR A 70 -15.08 14.16 7.65
C TYR A 70 -14.57 14.61 9.02
N GLN A 71 -13.28 14.44 9.30
CA GLN A 71 -12.61 14.96 10.49
C GLN A 71 -12.15 16.42 10.33
N GLY A 72 -12.52 17.11 9.24
CA GLY A 72 -12.12 18.50 8.97
C GLY A 72 -10.67 18.66 8.49
N GLY A 73 -10.00 17.57 8.13
CA GLY A 73 -8.62 17.59 7.61
C GLY A 73 -8.54 17.61 6.09
N MET A 74 -7.31 17.71 5.58
CA MET A 74 -7.04 17.62 4.13
C MET A 74 -7.27 16.19 3.63
N ALA A 75 -7.76 16.05 2.39
CA ALA A 75 -7.81 14.78 1.69
C ALA A 75 -6.39 14.29 1.38
N LEU A 76 -5.97 13.21 2.06
CA LEU A 76 -4.69 12.55 1.83
C LEU A 76 -4.93 11.17 1.24
N CYS A 77 -3.93 10.61 0.57
CA CYS A 77 -3.99 9.25 0.02
C CYS A 77 -2.94 8.36 0.68
N ILE A 78 -3.34 7.16 1.12
CA ILE A 78 -2.40 6.18 1.69
C ILE A 78 -1.40 5.67 0.67
N HIS A 79 -1.75 5.74 -0.61
CA HIS A 79 -0.94 5.18 -1.70
C HIS A 79 -0.12 6.25 -2.44
N ASN A 80 -0.57 7.50 -2.44
CA ASN A 80 0.13 8.63 -3.05
C ASN A 80 0.45 9.68 -1.99
N ALA A 81 1.69 9.66 -1.51
CA ALA A 81 2.15 10.56 -0.46
C ALA A 81 2.10 12.05 -0.86
N ALA A 82 2.12 12.35 -2.16
CA ALA A 82 2.07 13.73 -2.66
C ALA A 82 0.67 14.34 -2.60
N THR A 83 -0.40 13.53 -2.58
CA THR A 83 -1.77 14.04 -2.56
C THR A 83 -2.00 14.98 -1.38
N GLY A 84 -2.45 16.21 -1.67
CA GLY A 84 -2.64 17.27 -0.68
C GLY A 84 -1.34 17.91 -0.16
N ARG A 85 -0.18 17.57 -0.75
CA ARG A 85 1.15 18.08 -0.36
C ARG A 85 2.00 18.44 -1.58
N GLU A 86 1.38 18.63 -2.73
CA GLU A 86 2.05 18.75 -4.02
C GLU A 86 3.06 19.90 -4.07
N GLU A 87 2.84 20.95 -3.28
CA GLU A 87 3.74 22.11 -3.17
C GLU A 87 5.12 21.72 -2.64
N THR A 88 5.16 20.83 -1.63
CA THR A 88 6.40 20.41 -0.97
C THR A 88 6.86 19.02 -1.37
N MET A 89 5.96 18.20 -1.88
CA MET A 89 6.19 16.82 -2.30
C MET A 89 5.60 16.61 -3.70
N PRO A 90 6.32 16.95 -4.76
CA PRO A 90 5.81 16.84 -6.12
C PRO A 90 5.58 15.37 -6.53
N HIS A 91 4.61 15.14 -7.42
CA HIS A 91 4.32 13.81 -7.96
C HIS A 91 5.47 13.22 -8.78
N VAL A 92 6.28 14.08 -9.38
CA VAL A 92 7.47 13.67 -10.14
C VAL A 92 8.69 13.76 -9.23
N ILE A 93 9.34 12.62 -9.01
CA ILE A 93 10.52 12.52 -8.17
C ILE A 93 11.75 12.88 -9.00
N SER A 94 12.49 13.91 -8.59
CA SER A 94 13.72 14.32 -9.25
C SER A 94 14.90 13.40 -8.91
N ARG A 95 15.78 13.17 -9.89
CA ARG A 95 17.00 12.39 -9.65
C ARG A 95 17.93 13.12 -8.68
N ALA A 96 18.66 12.33 -7.89
CA ALA A 96 19.74 12.85 -7.05
C ALA A 96 20.97 13.19 -7.90
N ALA A 97 21.74 14.18 -7.46
CA ALA A 97 22.98 14.55 -8.14
C ALA A 97 24.06 13.45 -8.04
N ILE A 98 24.04 12.69 -6.96
CA ILE A 98 25.01 11.61 -6.67
C ILE A 98 24.21 10.34 -6.33
N SER A 99 24.53 9.24 -7.03
CA SER A 99 24.01 7.92 -6.70
C SER A 99 24.63 7.44 -5.39
N ARG A 100 23.84 6.73 -4.57
CA ARG A 100 24.26 6.14 -3.31
C ARG A 100 23.82 4.69 -3.24
N ARG A 101 24.54 3.90 -2.46
CA ARG A 101 24.13 2.55 -2.08
C ARG A 101 23.21 2.62 -0.87
N VAL A 102 21.95 2.24 -1.07
CA VAL A 102 20.92 2.29 -0.03
C VAL A 102 20.53 0.86 0.33
N VAL A 103 20.63 0.51 1.59
CA VAL A 103 20.13 -0.77 2.11
C VAL A 103 18.89 -0.52 2.95
N ILE A 104 17.85 -1.32 2.69
CA ILE A 104 16.55 -1.22 3.38
C ILE A 104 16.27 -2.54 4.08
N VAL A 105 15.89 -2.49 5.33
CA VAL A 105 15.52 -3.67 6.11
C VAL A 105 14.03 -3.65 6.37
N GLY A 106 13.33 -4.60 5.76
CA GLY A 106 11.87 -4.76 5.75
C GLY A 106 11.23 -4.34 4.42
N ALA A 107 10.44 -5.25 3.80
CA ALA A 107 9.68 -5.05 2.57
C ALA A 107 8.18 -4.85 2.83
N GLY A 108 7.82 -4.27 3.97
CA GLY A 108 6.48 -3.75 4.22
C GLY A 108 6.21 -2.48 3.39
N PRO A 109 5.01 -1.87 3.49
CA PRO A 109 4.65 -0.70 2.67
C PRO A 109 5.62 0.47 2.82
N ALA A 110 6.21 0.68 4.01
CA ALA A 110 7.18 1.74 4.26
C ALA A 110 8.51 1.45 3.54
N GLY A 111 9.04 0.23 3.67
CA GLY A 111 10.29 -0.17 3.01
C GLY A 111 10.16 -0.18 1.49
N LEU A 112 9.05 -0.68 0.96
CA LEU A 112 8.78 -0.66 -0.49
C LEU A 112 8.66 0.75 -1.06
N GLU A 113 8.02 1.68 -0.33
CA GLU A 113 7.97 3.08 -0.77
C GLU A 113 9.34 3.74 -0.71
N ALA A 114 10.13 3.47 0.35
CA ALA A 114 11.50 3.94 0.46
C ALA A 114 12.37 3.42 -0.70
N ALA A 115 12.26 2.12 -1.02
CA ALA A 115 12.97 1.49 -2.13
C ALA A 115 12.60 2.14 -3.47
N ARG A 116 11.30 2.26 -3.75
CA ARG A 116 10.79 2.88 -4.96
C ARG A 116 11.29 4.32 -5.12
N VAL A 117 11.22 5.12 -4.06
CA VAL A 117 11.67 6.52 -4.10
C VAL A 117 13.17 6.61 -4.27
N ALA A 118 13.95 5.81 -3.53
CA ALA A 118 15.41 5.79 -3.65
C ALA A 118 15.84 5.37 -5.06
N ALA A 119 15.25 4.32 -5.63
CA ALA A 119 15.53 3.88 -6.99
C ALA A 119 15.11 4.93 -8.04
N SER A 120 13.94 5.56 -7.89
CA SER A 120 13.50 6.66 -8.76
C SER A 120 14.47 7.85 -8.75
N ARG A 121 15.13 8.06 -7.61
CA ARG A 121 16.20 9.09 -7.48
C ARG A 121 17.52 8.66 -8.09
N GLY A 122 17.66 7.42 -8.53
CA GLY A 122 18.86 6.87 -9.18
C GLY A 122 19.88 6.29 -8.21
N HIS A 123 19.45 5.88 -7.03
CA HIS A 123 20.29 5.15 -6.06
C HIS A 123 20.33 3.66 -6.37
N ASP A 124 21.41 2.98 -5.95
CA ASP A 124 21.53 1.52 -5.94
C ASP A 124 20.86 0.98 -4.67
N VAL A 125 19.80 0.18 -4.82
CA VAL A 125 18.93 -0.19 -3.72
C VAL A 125 18.87 -1.69 -3.52
N THR A 126 19.17 -2.12 -2.29
CA THR A 126 19.01 -3.50 -1.83
C THR A 126 18.02 -3.56 -0.66
N VAL A 127 17.06 -4.48 -0.72
CA VAL A 127 16.04 -4.67 0.31
C VAL A 127 16.15 -6.06 0.89
N PHE A 128 16.21 -6.19 2.22
CA PHE A 128 16.12 -7.44 2.95
C PHE A 128 14.75 -7.58 3.60
N GLU A 129 14.15 -8.76 3.47
CA GLU A 129 12.87 -9.11 4.09
C GLU A 129 12.99 -10.49 4.76
N ALA A 130 12.61 -10.56 6.02
CA ALA A 130 12.64 -11.79 6.81
C ALA A 130 11.59 -12.80 6.32
N ALA A 131 10.45 -12.32 5.85
CA ALA A 131 9.38 -13.16 5.32
C ALA A 131 9.67 -13.66 3.90
N ASP A 132 8.89 -14.64 3.47
CA ASP A 132 8.93 -15.24 2.13
C ASP A 132 8.44 -14.31 1.01
N ALA A 133 7.71 -13.25 1.37
CA ALA A 133 7.11 -12.34 0.42
C ALA A 133 6.94 -10.92 1.01
N PRO A 134 6.89 -9.88 0.15
CA PRO A 134 6.73 -8.51 0.57
C PRO A 134 5.33 -8.23 1.09
N GLY A 135 5.17 -7.12 1.83
CA GLY A 135 3.86 -6.57 2.18
C GLY A 135 3.59 -6.42 3.67
N GLY A 136 4.33 -7.11 4.53
CA GLY A 136 4.17 -6.98 5.98
C GLY A 136 2.70 -7.10 6.41
N GLN A 137 2.24 -6.21 7.26
CA GLN A 137 0.88 -6.22 7.82
C GLN A 137 -0.25 -6.03 6.77
N ILE A 138 0.03 -5.48 5.59
CA ILE A 138 -0.96 -5.36 4.51
C ILE A 138 -1.45 -6.74 4.07
N ARG A 139 -0.58 -7.75 4.09
CA ARG A 139 -0.96 -9.14 3.77
C ARG A 139 -2.05 -9.66 4.70
N LEU A 140 -1.98 -9.32 6.00
CA LEU A 140 -3.00 -9.70 6.98
C LEU A 140 -4.31 -8.96 6.71
N THR A 141 -4.26 -7.65 6.53
CA THR A 141 -5.43 -6.83 6.22
C THR A 141 -6.14 -7.32 4.96
N ALA A 142 -5.39 -7.67 3.92
CA ALA A 142 -5.92 -8.12 2.64
C ALA A 142 -6.59 -9.52 2.70
N ARG A 143 -6.37 -10.30 3.72
CA ARG A 143 -7.07 -11.59 3.94
C ARG A 143 -8.56 -11.40 4.24
N THR A 144 -8.95 -10.23 4.73
CA THR A 144 -10.37 -9.96 4.96
C THR A 144 -11.11 -9.74 3.62
N PRO A 145 -12.33 -10.29 3.44
CA PRO A 145 -13.03 -10.27 2.14
C PRO A 145 -13.21 -8.88 1.53
N ARG A 146 -13.38 -7.85 2.38
CA ARG A 146 -13.62 -6.46 1.95
C ARG A 146 -12.35 -5.63 1.74
N ARG A 147 -11.17 -6.18 2.02
CA ARG A 147 -9.89 -5.46 1.99
C ARG A 147 -8.86 -6.07 1.03
N LYS A 148 -9.25 -7.04 0.21
CA LYS A 148 -8.36 -7.69 -0.77
C LYS A 148 -7.64 -6.70 -1.68
N GLU A 149 -8.32 -5.61 -2.06
CA GLU A 149 -7.78 -4.55 -2.92
C GLU A 149 -6.58 -3.82 -2.27
N MET A 150 -6.38 -3.96 -0.95
CA MET A 150 -5.22 -3.38 -0.26
C MET A 150 -3.88 -3.95 -0.74
N MET A 151 -3.87 -5.18 -1.29
CA MET A 151 -2.67 -5.73 -1.92
C MET A 151 -2.14 -4.84 -3.05
N GLY A 152 -2.99 -4.10 -3.73
CA GLY A 152 -2.56 -3.14 -4.76
C GLY A 152 -1.55 -2.10 -4.26
N VAL A 153 -1.47 -1.84 -2.95
CA VAL A 153 -0.41 -1.00 -2.34
C VAL A 153 0.96 -1.66 -2.51
N ILE A 154 1.02 -2.98 -2.37
CA ILE A 154 2.25 -3.77 -2.42
C ILE A 154 2.60 -4.08 -3.88
N ASP A 155 1.64 -4.64 -4.63
CA ASP A 155 1.84 -5.12 -5.99
C ASP A 155 2.37 -4.00 -6.91
N TRP A 156 1.76 -2.82 -6.81
CA TRP A 156 2.22 -1.67 -7.59
C TRP A 156 3.65 -1.23 -7.22
N ARG A 157 3.99 -1.21 -5.92
CA ARG A 157 5.35 -0.85 -5.48
C ARG A 157 6.39 -1.86 -5.89
N MET A 158 6.05 -3.15 -5.79
CA MET A 158 6.94 -4.23 -6.25
C MET A 158 7.23 -4.07 -7.74
N MET A 159 6.20 -3.98 -8.59
CA MET A 159 6.36 -3.75 -10.01
C MET A 159 7.26 -2.53 -10.31
N GLN A 160 7.04 -1.41 -9.62
CA GLN A 160 7.87 -0.22 -9.81
C GLN A 160 9.32 -0.42 -9.36
N CYS A 161 9.56 -1.19 -8.30
CA CYS A 161 10.91 -1.52 -7.84
C CYS A 161 11.62 -2.46 -8.81
N GLU A 162 10.91 -3.45 -9.34
CA GLU A 162 11.42 -4.39 -10.34
C GLU A 162 11.82 -3.67 -11.64
N ASP A 163 10.96 -2.76 -12.14
CA ASP A 163 11.24 -1.92 -13.31
C ASP A 163 12.52 -1.07 -13.14
N MET A 164 12.87 -0.73 -11.90
CA MET A 164 14.05 0.05 -11.55
C MET A 164 15.22 -0.79 -11.04
N SER A 165 15.17 -2.12 -11.19
CA SER A 165 16.22 -3.06 -10.82
C SER A 165 16.60 -3.04 -9.33
N VAL A 166 15.64 -2.81 -8.44
CA VAL A 166 15.84 -2.96 -6.99
C VAL A 166 16.10 -4.44 -6.68
N VAL A 167 17.14 -4.72 -5.89
CA VAL A 167 17.49 -6.08 -5.48
C VAL A 167 16.77 -6.46 -4.20
N PHE A 168 16.03 -7.59 -4.21
CA PHE A 168 15.32 -8.11 -3.05
C PHE A 168 15.91 -9.42 -2.56
N HIS A 169 16.08 -9.55 -1.25
CA HIS A 169 16.44 -10.78 -0.56
C HIS A 169 15.33 -11.15 0.42
N PHE A 170 14.47 -12.07 0.00
CA PHE A 170 13.41 -12.63 0.85
C PHE A 170 13.93 -13.80 1.69
N ASN A 171 13.17 -14.23 2.71
CA ASN A 171 13.57 -15.25 3.68
C ASN A 171 14.93 -14.95 4.33
N THR A 172 15.23 -13.66 4.51
CA THR A 172 16.56 -13.22 4.94
C THR A 172 16.44 -12.26 6.14
N LEU A 173 16.60 -12.83 7.33
CA LEU A 173 16.74 -12.04 8.56
C LEU A 173 18.19 -11.55 8.66
N VAL A 174 18.37 -10.23 8.68
CA VAL A 174 19.70 -9.61 8.74
C VAL A 174 19.94 -8.90 10.06
N GLY A 175 21.17 -9.01 10.56
CA GLY A 175 21.68 -8.22 11.65
C GLY A 175 22.52 -7.02 11.16
N PRO A 176 22.98 -6.16 12.07
CA PRO A 176 23.78 -4.99 11.72
C PRO A 176 25.04 -5.32 10.91
N ASN A 177 25.73 -6.40 11.27
CA ASN A 177 26.96 -6.82 10.58
C ASN A 177 26.70 -7.24 9.14
N ASP A 178 25.55 -7.86 8.84
CA ASP A 178 25.23 -8.31 7.48
C ASP A 178 24.95 -7.11 6.58
N VAL A 179 24.24 -6.11 7.11
CA VAL A 179 23.98 -4.85 6.42
C VAL A 179 25.28 -4.09 6.15
N LEU A 180 26.16 -3.96 7.15
CA LEU A 180 27.42 -3.23 7.04
C LEU A 180 28.43 -3.86 6.08
N LYS A 181 28.38 -5.18 5.88
CA LYS A 181 29.21 -5.87 4.84
C LYS A 181 28.98 -5.33 3.42
N LEU A 182 27.79 -4.78 3.16
CA LEU A 182 27.47 -4.18 1.86
C LEU A 182 28.04 -2.76 1.71
N SER A 183 28.68 -2.22 2.75
CA SER A 183 29.22 -0.84 2.77
C SER A 183 28.20 0.20 2.29
N PRO A 184 26.99 0.28 2.89
CA PRO A 184 25.95 1.21 2.48
C PRO A 184 26.31 2.64 2.81
N ASP A 185 25.91 3.59 1.94
CA ASP A 185 25.94 5.03 2.22
C ASP A 185 24.75 5.45 3.11
N LEU A 186 23.65 4.68 3.03
CA LEU A 186 22.43 4.92 3.80
C LEU A 186 21.75 3.58 4.14
N VAL A 187 21.32 3.46 5.40
CA VAL A 187 20.47 2.33 5.84
C VAL A 187 19.11 2.87 6.27
N ILE A 188 18.04 2.23 5.79
CA ILE A 188 16.66 2.54 6.18
C ILE A 188 16.08 1.33 6.91
N ILE A 189 15.71 1.50 8.17
CA ILE A 189 15.05 0.48 8.97
C ILE A 189 13.55 0.64 8.83
N ALA A 190 12.88 -0.36 8.25
CA ALA A 190 11.45 -0.38 7.96
C ALA A 190 10.80 -1.70 8.40
N THR A 191 11.25 -2.26 9.52
CA THR A 191 10.86 -3.58 10.03
C THR A 191 9.42 -3.64 10.55
N GLY A 192 8.75 -2.49 10.68
CA GLY A 192 7.39 -2.41 11.19
C GLY A 192 7.29 -2.63 12.69
N GLY A 193 6.13 -3.07 13.15
CA GLY A 193 5.86 -3.42 14.54
C GLY A 193 5.31 -4.83 14.66
N VAL A 194 5.22 -5.31 15.88
CA VAL A 194 4.60 -6.57 16.25
C VAL A 194 3.37 -6.31 17.12
N ALA A 195 2.41 -7.23 17.10
CA ALA A 195 1.27 -7.14 18.00
C ALA A 195 1.76 -7.27 19.45
N GLN A 196 1.29 -6.39 20.33
CA GLN A 196 1.64 -6.41 21.75
C GLN A 196 0.48 -7.01 22.55
N ASN A 197 0.73 -8.15 23.21
CA ASN A 197 -0.22 -8.85 24.08
C ASN A 197 0.21 -8.88 25.55
N GLN A 198 1.43 -8.41 25.85
CA GLN A 198 2.04 -8.51 27.19
C GLN A 198 1.25 -7.79 28.31
N LEU A 199 0.42 -6.80 27.96
CA LEU A 199 -0.40 -6.07 28.93
C LEU A 199 -1.50 -6.91 29.57
N TYR A 200 -1.83 -8.06 28.97
CA TYR A 200 -2.93 -8.93 29.39
C TYR A 200 -2.46 -10.28 29.95
N GLU A 201 -1.15 -10.48 30.06
CA GLU A 201 -0.57 -11.67 30.68
C GLU A 201 -0.73 -11.57 32.20
N THR A 202 -1.82 -12.11 32.74
CA THR A 202 -2.04 -12.27 34.16
C THR A 202 -2.08 -13.74 34.56
N GLN A 203 -1.69 -14.00 35.83
CA GLN A 203 -1.30 -15.27 36.44
C GLN A 203 -2.31 -16.44 36.33
N GLU A 204 -1.78 -17.64 36.36
CA GLU A 204 -2.27 -19.01 36.68
C GLU A 204 -3.57 -19.58 36.05
N HIS A 205 -4.55 -18.79 35.60
CA HIS A 205 -5.78 -19.28 34.91
C HIS A 205 -6.07 -18.40 33.69
N GLN A 206 -5.15 -18.40 32.74
CA GLN A 206 -5.31 -17.54 31.59
C GLN A 206 -6.32 -18.10 30.57
N PRO A 207 -7.33 -17.30 30.19
CA PRO A 207 -8.03 -17.57 28.94
C PRO A 207 -7.01 -17.57 27.80
N HIS A 208 -7.23 -18.39 26.78
CA HIS A 208 -6.38 -18.42 25.60
C HIS A 208 -6.40 -17.06 24.92
N LEU A 209 -5.36 -16.25 25.17
CA LEU A 209 -5.21 -14.91 24.63
C LEU A 209 -4.47 -14.97 23.31
N VAL A 210 -5.09 -14.45 22.27
CA VAL A 210 -4.52 -14.40 20.90
C VAL A 210 -4.69 -13.01 20.32
N THR A 211 -3.80 -12.62 19.45
CA THR A 211 -3.91 -11.35 18.75
C THR A 211 -4.79 -11.49 17.50
N ALA A 212 -5.35 -10.38 17.02
CA ALA A 212 -6.01 -10.36 15.73
C ALA A 212 -5.08 -10.82 14.57
N TRP A 213 -3.77 -10.65 14.73
CA TRP A 213 -2.79 -11.10 13.74
C TRP A 213 -2.72 -12.61 13.66
N ASP A 214 -2.73 -13.33 14.78
CA ASP A 214 -2.67 -14.79 14.82
C ASP A 214 -3.92 -15.41 14.14
N ILE A 215 -5.06 -14.73 14.26
CA ILE A 215 -6.31 -15.16 13.59
C ILE A 215 -6.26 -14.82 12.09
N LEU A 216 -5.83 -13.60 11.74
CA LEU A 216 -5.75 -13.16 10.34
C LEU A 216 -4.66 -13.90 9.57
N SER A 217 -3.56 -14.31 10.22
CA SER A 217 -2.54 -15.17 9.62
C SER A 217 -3.05 -16.59 9.37
N GLY A 218 -4.08 -17.01 10.10
CA GLY A 218 -4.58 -18.37 10.09
C GLY A 218 -3.77 -19.32 10.97
N ASP A 219 -2.83 -18.81 11.76
CA ASP A 219 -2.04 -19.61 12.72
C ASP A 219 -2.92 -20.15 13.82
N ILE A 220 -3.97 -19.38 14.17
CA ILE A 220 -4.97 -19.78 15.16
C ILE A 220 -6.39 -19.67 14.57
N VAL A 221 -7.14 -20.74 14.68
CA VAL A 221 -8.57 -20.78 14.35
C VAL A 221 -9.38 -20.81 15.65
N PRO A 222 -10.04 -19.71 16.01
CA PRO A 222 -10.82 -19.67 17.24
C PRO A 222 -12.01 -20.63 17.18
N SER A 223 -12.36 -21.26 18.30
CA SER A 223 -13.51 -22.15 18.42
C SER A 223 -14.26 -21.87 19.73
N GLY A 224 -15.56 -22.15 19.76
CA GLY A 224 -16.42 -21.88 20.93
C GLY A 224 -16.74 -20.39 21.08
N ASN A 225 -16.89 -19.96 22.32
CA ASN A 225 -17.19 -18.55 22.63
C ASN A 225 -15.92 -17.72 22.57
N VAL A 226 -15.96 -16.63 21.81
CA VAL A 226 -14.85 -15.70 21.61
C VAL A 226 -15.23 -14.33 22.15
N LEU A 227 -14.38 -13.78 23.01
CA LEU A 227 -14.45 -12.37 23.42
C LEU A 227 -13.45 -11.57 22.59
N ILE A 228 -13.92 -10.52 21.95
CA ILE A 228 -13.07 -9.54 21.27
C ILE A 228 -12.91 -8.34 22.20
N TYR A 229 -11.67 -7.99 22.50
CA TYR A 229 -11.35 -6.78 23.25
C TYR A 229 -10.59 -5.81 22.33
N ASP A 230 -11.15 -4.63 22.18
CA ASP A 230 -10.58 -3.53 21.40
C ASP A 230 -10.36 -2.34 22.35
N GLU A 231 -9.08 -2.07 22.67
CA GLU A 231 -8.70 -1.01 23.62
C GLU A 231 -8.85 0.39 22.99
N ALA A 232 -8.65 0.49 21.68
CA ALA A 232 -8.75 1.76 20.97
C ALA A 232 -10.21 2.15 20.67
N GLY A 233 -11.11 1.17 20.57
CA GLY A 233 -12.53 1.38 20.27
C GLY A 233 -12.76 1.90 18.85
N ASP A 234 -11.89 1.55 17.90
CA ASP A 234 -11.89 2.04 16.50
C ASP A 234 -12.89 1.30 15.57
#